data_3ec7070970d9cf21aa169c14d8031d80
#
_entry.id   3ec7070970d9cf21aa169c14d8031d80
#
_cell.length_a   1.000
_cell.length_b   1.000
_cell.length_c   1.000
_cell.angle_alpha   90.00
_cell.angle_beta   90.00
_cell.angle_gamma   90.00
#
_symmetry.space_group_name_H-M   'P 1'
#
loop_
_entity.id
_entity.type
_entity.pdbx_description
1 polymer ?
#
loop_
_entity_poly.entity_id
_entity_poly.type
_entity_poly.pdbx_seq_one_letter_code
_entity_poly.pdbx_strand_id
1 'polypeptide(L)'
;MVSRRFAVVLLCSALGGIGCQGRASGATPKEGPMLLAVGAKVPNLTGTDQHGAEHRLADSTGHPLLVYFYPKDATPGCTKDACAFRDVWKRFEQQGVTLYGVSRDDQASHAKFAAKYQLPFPLIADPSGAWEHAFGVPNNNGKSTRVSFLFDARGRLAHVYPKVDPGVHAEQVLGDVARLGSGQ
;
A
#
# COMPACT_ATOMS: atom_id res chain seq x y z
N MET A 1 -42.73 -35.78 55.61
CA MET A 1 -43.71 -34.82 56.10
C MET A 1 -43.95 -33.82 55.00
N VAL A 2 -44.95 -33.99 54.13
CA VAL A 2 -46.29 -33.39 54.18
C VAL A 2 -46.18 -31.87 54.23
N SER A 3 -46.57 -31.05 53.23
CA SER A 3 -47.88 -30.89 52.67
C SER A 3 -47.91 -29.71 51.63
N ARG A 4 -48.56 -29.96 50.53
CA ARG A 4 -49.73 -29.30 49.94
C ARG A 4 -49.58 -27.81 49.42
N ARG A 5 -49.73 -27.69 48.13
CA ARG A 5 -50.83 -27.08 47.33
C ARG A 5 -51.10 -25.59 47.57
N PHE A 6 -51.05 -24.80 46.48
CA PHE A 6 -52.26 -24.30 45.81
C PHE A 6 -51.91 -23.63 44.49
N ALA A 7 -52.65 -24.03 43.47
CA ALA A 7 -52.72 -23.42 42.18
C ALA A 7 -53.63 -22.20 42.21
N VAL A 8 -53.26 -21.14 41.53
CA VAL A 8 -54.22 -20.15 41.05
C VAL A 8 -53.89 -19.86 39.55
N VAL A 9 -54.86 -20.33 38.77
CA VAL A 9 -54.96 -19.96 37.31
C VAL A 9 -55.67 -18.62 37.26
N LEU A 10 -55.10 -17.67 36.58
CA LEU A 10 -55.84 -16.52 36.06
C LEU A 10 -55.51 -16.33 34.59
N LEU A 11 -56.47 -16.67 33.76
CA LEU A 11 -56.60 -16.29 32.36
C LEU A 11 -56.81 -14.78 32.29
N CYS A 12 -56.05 -14.08 31.46
CA CYS A 12 -56.50 -12.82 30.87
C CYS A 12 -56.00 -12.68 29.44
N SER A 13 -56.96 -12.47 28.60
CA SER A 13 -56.98 -12.49 27.14
C SER A 13 -56.20 -11.33 26.51
N ALA A 14 -55.65 -11.63 25.38
CA ALA A 14 -55.53 -10.89 24.09
C ALA A 14 -55.53 -9.36 24.12
N LEU A 15 -54.51 -8.78 23.47
CA LEU A 15 -54.71 -7.76 22.42
C LEU A 15 -53.41 -7.60 21.65
N GLY A 16 -53.53 -7.64 20.33
CA GLY A 16 -52.43 -7.67 19.42
C GLY A 16 -51.66 -6.34 19.35
N GLY A 17 -50.37 -6.49 19.15
CA GLY A 17 -49.47 -5.41 18.76
C GLY A 17 -48.63 -5.91 17.59
N ILE A 18 -49.01 -5.54 16.39
CA ILE A 18 -48.19 -5.71 15.17
C ILE A 18 -46.98 -4.80 15.31
N GLY A 19 -45.90 -5.33 15.85
CA GLY A 19 -44.61 -4.70 15.88
C GLY A 19 -43.96 -4.84 14.49
N CYS A 20 -43.96 -3.80 13.70
CA CYS A 20 -43.07 -3.65 12.54
C CYS A 20 -41.63 -3.78 13.01
N GLN A 21 -41.06 -4.96 12.83
CA GLN A 21 -39.62 -5.15 12.90
C GLN A 21 -39.00 -4.48 11.66
N GLY A 22 -38.65 -3.23 11.81
CA GLY A 22 -37.78 -2.51 10.89
C GLY A 22 -36.45 -3.24 10.83
N ARG A 23 -36.26 -4.01 9.76
CA ARG A 23 -34.99 -4.60 9.39
C ARG A 23 -34.04 -3.45 9.09
N ALA A 24 -33.25 -3.05 10.09
CA ALA A 24 -32.14 -2.14 9.87
C ALA A 24 -31.17 -2.85 8.90
N SER A 25 -31.29 -2.47 7.61
CA SER A 25 -30.32 -2.83 6.58
C SER A 25 -29.02 -2.14 6.98
N GLY A 26 -28.15 -2.88 7.68
CA GLY A 26 -26.80 -2.45 7.97
C GLY A 26 -26.03 -2.34 6.64
N ALA A 27 -26.06 -1.17 6.05
CA ALA A 27 -25.11 -0.81 5.02
C ALA A 27 -23.75 -0.73 5.72
N THR A 28 -22.96 -1.80 5.63
CA THR A 28 -21.52 -1.71 5.91
C THR A 28 -20.94 -0.65 5.01
N PRO A 29 -20.25 0.38 5.55
CA PRO A 29 -19.50 1.30 4.72
C PRO A 29 -18.58 0.46 3.83
N LYS A 30 -18.59 0.67 2.52
CA LYS A 30 -17.51 0.20 1.65
C LYS A 30 -16.26 0.95 2.10
N GLU A 31 -15.51 0.36 3.01
CA GLU A 31 -14.14 0.80 3.27
C GLU A 31 -13.39 0.67 1.94
N GLY A 32 -12.96 1.79 1.40
CA GLY A 32 -12.04 1.80 0.27
C GLY A 32 -10.74 1.09 0.67
N PRO A 33 -9.89 0.72 -0.29
CA PRO A 33 -8.65 0.04 0.02
C PRO A 33 -7.88 0.85 1.06
N MET A 34 -7.63 0.26 2.21
CA MET A 34 -6.86 0.88 3.29
C MET A 34 -5.38 0.63 3.00
N LEU A 35 -4.58 1.70 2.97
CA LEU A 35 -3.12 1.59 2.80
C LEU A 35 -2.52 0.66 3.83
N LEU A 36 -1.48 -0.07 3.41
CA LEU A 36 -0.70 -0.92 4.31
C LEU A 36 -0.28 -0.11 5.55
N ALA A 37 -0.52 -0.64 6.74
CA ALA A 37 -0.31 0.08 8.00
C ALA A 37 1.16 0.05 8.44
N VAL A 38 1.64 1.13 9.06
CA VAL A 38 2.96 1.18 9.71
C VAL A 38 3.12 0.00 10.68
N GLY A 39 4.29 -0.63 10.66
CA GLY A 39 4.58 -1.86 11.41
C GLY A 39 4.23 -3.16 10.68
N ALA A 40 3.46 -3.11 9.58
CA ALA A 40 3.19 -4.29 8.77
C ALA A 40 4.48 -4.87 8.18
N LYS A 41 4.50 -6.18 7.96
CA LYS A 41 5.58 -6.84 7.23
C LYS A 41 5.49 -6.53 5.74
N VAL A 42 6.63 -6.50 5.07
CA VAL A 42 6.71 -6.41 3.62
C VAL A 42 5.88 -7.56 2.99
N PRO A 43 5.01 -7.26 2.02
CA PRO A 43 4.22 -8.29 1.35
C PRO A 43 5.10 -9.30 0.60
N ASN A 44 4.67 -10.56 0.55
CA ASN A 44 5.37 -11.57 -0.24
C ASN A 44 4.93 -11.47 -1.71
N LEU A 45 5.60 -10.60 -2.45
CA LEU A 45 5.33 -10.33 -3.85
C LEU A 45 6.58 -10.51 -4.69
N THR A 46 6.36 -10.91 -5.93
CA THR A 46 7.36 -10.97 -6.99
C THR A 46 6.86 -10.14 -8.17
N GLY A 47 7.75 -9.42 -8.82
CA GLY A 47 7.44 -8.62 -10.00
C GLY A 47 8.59 -8.61 -10.99
N THR A 48 8.30 -8.22 -12.22
CA THR A 48 9.29 -8.17 -13.31
C THR A 48 9.58 -6.71 -13.64
N ASP A 49 10.85 -6.38 -13.77
CA ASP A 49 11.29 -5.01 -14.12
C ASP A 49 11.32 -4.76 -15.64
N GLN A 50 11.74 -3.56 -16.01
CA GLN A 50 11.88 -3.10 -17.39
C GLN A 50 12.84 -3.92 -18.25
N HIS A 51 13.72 -4.72 -17.63
CA HIS A 51 14.71 -5.57 -18.33
C HIS A 51 14.30 -7.04 -18.35
N GLY A 52 13.15 -7.38 -17.73
CA GLY A 52 12.68 -8.75 -17.59
C GLY A 52 13.30 -9.50 -16.40
N ALA A 53 14.03 -8.81 -15.53
CA ALA A 53 14.55 -9.42 -14.32
C ALA A 53 13.42 -9.53 -13.25
N GLU A 54 13.42 -10.67 -12.55
CA GLU A 54 12.49 -10.93 -11.48
C GLU A 54 13.01 -10.35 -10.16
N HIS A 55 12.16 -9.65 -9.44
CA HIS A 55 12.44 -9.05 -8.14
C HIS A 55 11.43 -9.53 -7.11
N ARG A 56 11.93 -10.05 -5.97
CA ARG A 56 11.11 -10.47 -4.83
C ARG A 56 11.28 -9.46 -3.71
N LEU A 57 10.20 -8.94 -3.17
CA LEU A 57 10.27 -7.98 -2.06
C LEU A 57 10.97 -8.56 -0.81
N ALA A 58 10.82 -9.88 -0.57
CA ALA A 58 11.46 -10.55 0.54
C ALA A 58 13.00 -10.51 0.47
N ASP A 59 13.58 -10.43 -0.73
CA ASP A 59 15.04 -10.41 -0.93
C ASP A 59 15.67 -9.06 -0.51
N SER A 60 14.84 -8.03 -0.29
CA SER A 60 15.30 -6.74 0.25
C SER A 60 15.51 -6.76 1.78
N THR A 61 15.20 -7.86 2.46
CA THR A 61 15.44 -7.98 3.91
C THR A 61 16.93 -7.85 4.23
N GLY A 62 17.27 -7.02 5.20
CA GLY A 62 18.64 -6.63 5.53
C GLY A 62 18.99 -5.22 5.09
N HIS A 63 18.16 -4.63 4.21
CA HIS A 63 18.34 -3.29 3.68
C HIS A 63 17.03 -2.50 3.77
N PRO A 64 17.06 -1.16 3.93
CA PRO A 64 15.86 -0.34 3.77
C PRO A 64 15.29 -0.51 2.35
N LEU A 65 13.96 -0.60 2.24
CA LEU A 65 13.27 -0.76 0.97
C LEU A 65 12.27 0.37 0.77
N LEU A 66 12.37 1.07 -0.35
CA LEU A 66 11.37 2.01 -0.81
C LEU A 66 10.58 1.41 -1.97
N VAL A 67 9.26 1.37 -1.85
CA VAL A 67 8.33 1.06 -2.95
C VAL A 67 7.49 2.30 -3.20
N TYR A 68 7.62 2.92 -4.39
CA TYR A 68 6.81 4.08 -4.75
C TYR A 68 5.88 3.75 -5.91
N PHE A 69 4.58 3.97 -5.70
CA PHE A 69 3.54 3.84 -6.72
C PHE A 69 3.34 5.16 -7.43
N TYR A 70 3.17 5.10 -8.74
CA TYR A 70 2.93 6.29 -9.56
C TYR A 70 1.89 6.02 -10.65
N PRO A 71 1.17 7.05 -11.12
CA PRO A 71 0.03 6.88 -12.02
C PRO A 71 0.36 6.31 -13.39
N LYS A 72 1.44 6.81 -14.05
CA LYS A 72 1.76 6.43 -15.42
C LYS A 72 3.13 6.95 -15.85
N ASP A 73 3.83 6.13 -16.66
CA ASP A 73 5.08 6.50 -17.32
C ASP A 73 4.96 7.79 -18.15
N ALA A 74 6.06 8.49 -18.22
CA ALA A 74 6.25 9.68 -19.09
C ALA A 74 5.24 10.82 -18.88
N THR A 75 4.42 10.80 -17.82
CA THR A 75 3.63 11.99 -17.43
C THR A 75 4.53 13.00 -16.72
N PRO A 76 4.24 14.32 -16.81
CA PRO A 76 5.13 15.34 -16.25
C PRO A 76 5.47 15.15 -14.76
N GLY A 77 4.47 14.85 -13.94
CA GLY A 77 4.67 14.62 -12.50
C GLY A 77 5.45 13.34 -12.19
N CYS A 78 5.20 12.23 -12.91
CA CYS A 78 5.92 10.98 -12.72
C CYS A 78 7.36 11.08 -13.22
N THR A 79 7.58 11.80 -14.31
CA THR A 79 8.93 12.09 -14.81
C THR A 79 9.72 12.93 -13.82
N LYS A 80 9.12 13.97 -13.24
CA LYS A 80 9.75 14.80 -12.21
C LYS A 80 10.18 13.97 -11.00
N ASP A 81 9.30 13.08 -10.52
CA ASP A 81 9.55 12.21 -9.38
C ASP A 81 10.69 11.22 -9.66
N ALA A 82 10.60 10.49 -10.78
CA ALA A 82 11.63 9.53 -11.18
C ALA A 82 13.00 10.20 -11.40
N CYS A 83 13.04 11.38 -12.02
CA CYS A 83 14.27 12.14 -12.18
C CYS A 83 14.83 12.63 -10.84
N ALA A 84 13.99 13.03 -9.88
CA ALA A 84 14.43 13.40 -8.54
C ALA A 84 15.12 12.24 -7.82
N PHE A 85 14.57 11.01 -7.91
CA PHE A 85 15.24 9.81 -7.39
C PHE A 85 16.55 9.51 -8.11
N ARG A 86 16.57 9.61 -9.44
CA ARG A 86 17.81 9.42 -10.25
C ARG A 86 18.91 10.38 -9.82
N ASP A 87 18.57 11.65 -9.66
CA ASP A 87 19.55 12.71 -9.40
C ASP A 87 20.26 12.55 -8.04
N VAL A 88 19.60 11.89 -7.09
CA VAL A 88 20.16 11.56 -5.77
C VAL A 88 20.50 10.07 -5.60
N TRP A 89 20.48 9.28 -6.68
CA TRP A 89 20.62 7.84 -6.66
C TRP A 89 21.86 7.34 -5.89
N LYS A 90 23.02 7.97 -6.12
CA LYS A 90 24.25 7.60 -5.40
C LYS A 90 24.12 7.66 -3.88
N ARG A 91 23.28 8.56 -3.36
CA ARG A 91 23.03 8.65 -1.92
C ARG A 91 22.13 7.52 -1.42
N PHE A 92 21.19 7.05 -2.24
CA PHE A 92 20.41 5.84 -1.95
C PHE A 92 21.31 4.60 -1.94
N GLU A 93 22.19 4.44 -2.91
CA GLU A 93 23.17 3.35 -2.94
C GLU A 93 24.09 3.36 -1.71
N GLN A 94 24.59 4.52 -1.32
CA GLN A 94 25.46 4.67 -0.13
C GLN A 94 24.75 4.31 1.18
N GLN A 95 23.44 4.49 1.24
CA GLN A 95 22.62 4.11 2.39
C GLN A 95 22.08 2.67 2.26
N GLY A 96 22.45 1.94 1.21
CA GLY A 96 22.03 0.56 0.97
C GLY A 96 20.54 0.41 0.70
N VAL A 97 19.86 1.45 0.19
CA VAL A 97 18.41 1.41 -0.05
C VAL A 97 18.09 0.66 -1.33
N THR A 98 17.22 -0.34 -1.24
CA THR A 98 16.54 -0.91 -2.41
C THR A 98 15.36 -0.03 -2.78
N LEU A 99 15.21 0.30 -4.07
CA LEU A 99 14.12 1.16 -4.56
C LEU A 99 13.40 0.50 -5.72
N TYR A 100 12.07 0.44 -5.66
CA TYR A 100 11.21 0.00 -6.75
C TYR A 100 10.17 1.07 -7.07
N GLY A 101 10.10 1.46 -8.36
CA GLY A 101 8.95 2.18 -8.89
C GLY A 101 7.91 1.19 -9.40
N VAL A 102 6.63 1.43 -9.13
CA VAL A 102 5.54 0.53 -9.53
C VAL A 102 4.43 1.30 -10.22
N SER A 103 4.01 0.85 -11.38
CA SER A 103 2.79 1.34 -12.03
C SER A 103 2.07 0.24 -12.80
N ARG A 104 0.88 0.56 -13.31
CA ARG A 104 0.07 -0.35 -14.14
C ARG A 104 0.55 -0.42 -15.60
N ASP A 105 1.58 0.32 -15.95
CA ASP A 105 2.21 0.25 -17.26
C ASP A 105 2.88 -1.12 -17.46
N ASP A 106 3.03 -1.53 -18.71
CA ASP A 106 3.71 -2.76 -19.07
C ASP A 106 5.24 -2.60 -19.11
N GLN A 107 5.93 -3.74 -19.16
CA GLN A 107 7.38 -3.80 -19.22
C GLN A 107 7.97 -2.98 -20.37
N ALA A 108 7.33 -2.99 -21.54
CA ALA A 108 7.83 -2.26 -22.72
C ALA A 108 7.73 -0.74 -22.54
N SER A 109 6.68 -0.26 -21.86
CA SER A 109 6.53 1.14 -21.46
C SER A 109 7.63 1.54 -20.48
N HIS A 110 7.83 0.75 -19.43
CA HIS A 110 8.90 0.96 -18.44
C HIS A 110 10.29 1.00 -19.08
N ALA A 111 10.58 0.10 -20.03
CA ALA A 111 11.85 0.08 -20.72
C ALA A 111 12.11 1.39 -21.50
N LYS A 112 11.10 1.91 -22.20
CA LYS A 112 11.19 3.20 -22.90
C LYS A 112 11.36 4.37 -21.93
N PHE A 113 10.60 4.36 -20.83
CA PHE A 113 10.65 5.39 -19.81
C PHE A 113 12.01 5.43 -19.12
N ALA A 114 12.49 4.27 -18.64
CA ALA A 114 13.78 4.15 -17.98
C ALA A 114 14.95 4.54 -18.92
N ALA A 115 14.94 4.09 -20.17
CA ALA A 115 15.97 4.45 -21.14
C ALA A 115 15.98 5.96 -21.45
N LYS A 116 14.81 6.56 -21.67
CA LYS A 116 14.68 7.98 -22.00
C LYS A 116 15.23 8.89 -20.91
N TYR A 117 15.00 8.55 -19.65
CA TYR A 117 15.37 9.36 -18.49
C TYR A 117 16.58 8.82 -17.73
N GLN A 118 17.21 7.75 -18.23
CA GLN A 118 18.38 7.10 -17.64
C GLN A 118 18.16 6.74 -16.17
N LEU A 119 17.01 6.09 -15.87
CA LEU A 119 16.65 5.70 -14.53
C LEU A 119 17.50 4.48 -14.10
N PRO A 120 18.26 4.58 -12.98
CA PRO A 120 19.18 3.54 -12.56
C PRO A 120 18.57 2.45 -11.68
N PHE A 121 17.27 2.50 -11.43
CA PHE A 121 16.55 1.61 -10.52
C PHE A 121 15.44 0.85 -11.24
N PRO A 122 15.02 -0.32 -10.70
CA PRO A 122 13.93 -1.11 -11.26
C PRO A 122 12.57 -0.41 -11.24
N LEU A 123 11.86 -0.54 -12.37
CA LEU A 123 10.45 -0.20 -12.52
C LEU A 123 9.66 -1.50 -12.67
N ILE A 124 8.79 -1.80 -11.71
CA ILE A 124 8.03 -3.05 -11.67
C ILE A 124 6.71 -2.88 -12.40
N ALA A 125 6.49 -3.72 -13.42
CA ALA A 125 5.25 -3.76 -14.16
C ALA A 125 4.16 -4.49 -13.35
N ASP A 126 3.08 -3.79 -13.03
CA ASP A 126 1.91 -4.32 -12.30
C ASP A 126 0.60 -4.14 -13.11
N PRO A 127 0.49 -4.65 -14.35
CA PRO A 127 -0.71 -4.48 -15.17
C PRO A 127 -1.96 -5.10 -14.54
N SER A 128 -1.79 -6.14 -13.73
CA SER A 128 -2.86 -6.79 -12.98
C SER A 128 -3.34 -5.98 -11.77
N GLY A 129 -2.47 -5.14 -11.18
CA GLY A 129 -2.70 -4.44 -9.93
C GLY A 129 -2.53 -5.31 -8.69
N ALA A 130 -1.77 -6.39 -8.79
CA ALA A 130 -1.52 -7.28 -7.67
C ALA A 130 -0.73 -6.57 -6.55
N TRP A 131 0.29 -5.80 -6.93
CA TRP A 131 1.06 -4.98 -5.99
C TRP A 131 0.21 -3.85 -5.43
N GLU A 132 -0.50 -3.12 -6.30
CA GLU A 132 -1.43 -2.06 -5.92
C GLU A 132 -2.43 -2.54 -4.85
N HIS A 133 -3.04 -3.73 -5.08
CA HIS A 133 -3.99 -4.33 -4.15
C HIS A 133 -3.34 -4.71 -2.82
N ALA A 134 -2.17 -5.36 -2.84
CA ALA A 134 -1.47 -5.83 -1.63
C ALA A 134 -1.00 -4.68 -0.73
N PHE A 135 -0.69 -3.53 -1.30
CA PHE A 135 -0.32 -2.32 -0.58
C PHE A 135 -1.53 -1.43 -0.21
N GLY A 136 -2.73 -1.80 -0.68
CA GLY A 136 -3.95 -1.01 -0.50
C GLY A 136 -3.93 0.34 -1.19
N VAL A 137 -3.15 0.47 -2.28
CA VAL A 137 -3.02 1.73 -3.03
C VAL A 137 -4.31 2.00 -3.81
N PRO A 138 -4.95 3.17 -3.65
CA PRO A 138 -6.14 3.50 -4.40
C PRO A 138 -5.89 3.57 -5.90
N ASN A 139 -6.82 3.03 -6.70
CA ASN A 139 -6.81 3.10 -8.14
C ASN A 139 -7.83 4.12 -8.64
N ASN A 140 -7.39 5.03 -9.50
CA ASN A 140 -8.24 6.02 -10.15
C ASN A 140 -8.23 5.78 -11.66
N ASN A 141 -9.32 5.22 -12.19
CA ASN A 141 -9.49 4.96 -13.62
C ASN A 141 -8.31 4.18 -14.25
N GLY A 142 -7.91 3.08 -13.62
CA GLY A 142 -6.83 2.22 -14.09
C GLY A 142 -5.41 2.75 -13.82
N LYS A 143 -5.27 3.77 -12.99
CA LYS A 143 -3.98 4.35 -12.60
C LYS A 143 -3.83 4.32 -11.09
N SER A 144 -2.68 3.89 -10.61
CA SER A 144 -2.32 3.97 -9.19
C SER A 144 -2.27 5.42 -8.72
N THR A 145 -2.69 5.68 -7.50
CA THR A 145 -2.39 6.98 -6.87
C THR A 145 -0.91 7.03 -6.49
N ARG A 146 -0.37 8.26 -6.34
CA ARG A 146 1.01 8.45 -5.94
C ARG A 146 1.13 8.26 -4.42
N VAL A 147 1.67 7.11 -4.02
CA VAL A 147 1.88 6.72 -2.63
C VAL A 147 3.21 5.99 -2.53
N SER A 148 3.96 6.20 -1.46
CA SER A 148 5.21 5.46 -1.24
C SER A 148 5.24 4.82 0.15
N PHE A 149 6.00 3.73 0.24
CA PHE A 149 6.13 2.92 1.44
C PHE A 149 7.61 2.68 1.70
N LEU A 150 8.09 3.09 2.87
CA LEU A 150 9.47 2.87 3.30
C LEU A 150 9.50 1.81 4.40
N PHE A 151 10.18 0.71 4.11
CA PHE A 151 10.43 -0.37 5.06
C PHE A 151 11.83 -0.26 5.66
N ASP A 152 11.95 -0.65 6.91
CA ASP A 152 13.24 -0.81 7.57
C ASP A 152 13.98 -2.09 7.12
N ALA A 153 15.22 -2.25 7.55
CA ALA A 153 16.04 -3.42 7.23
C ALA A 153 15.48 -4.75 7.79
N ARG A 154 14.52 -4.70 8.71
CA ARG A 154 13.81 -5.87 9.24
C ARG A 154 12.57 -6.23 8.41
N GLY A 155 12.34 -5.51 7.30
CA GLY A 155 11.16 -5.67 6.46
C GLY A 155 9.86 -5.20 7.12
N ARG A 156 9.93 -4.25 8.06
CA ARG A 156 8.77 -3.62 8.68
C ARG A 156 8.51 -2.26 8.06
N LEU A 157 7.26 -1.97 7.75
CA LEU A 157 6.85 -0.67 7.22
C LEU A 157 7.08 0.41 8.27
N ALA A 158 8.01 1.31 8.01
CA ALA A 158 8.39 2.41 8.91
C ALA A 158 7.60 3.68 8.59
N HIS A 159 7.45 4.02 7.30
CA HIS A 159 6.73 5.21 6.86
C HIS A 159 5.82 4.94 5.67
N VAL A 160 4.67 5.62 5.64
CA VAL A 160 3.79 5.73 4.47
C VAL A 160 3.72 7.19 4.06
N TYR A 161 3.88 7.44 2.76
CA TYR A 161 3.75 8.77 2.16
C TYR A 161 2.48 8.79 1.30
N PRO A 162 1.30 9.08 1.90
CA PRO A 162 0.02 9.03 1.20
C PRO A 162 -0.20 10.17 0.22
N LYS A 163 0.61 11.22 0.35
CA LYS A 163 0.65 12.38 -0.54
C LYS A 163 2.11 12.71 -0.83
N VAL A 164 2.50 12.63 -2.07
CA VAL A 164 3.88 12.84 -2.53
C VAL A 164 3.97 14.11 -3.38
N ASP A 165 4.87 15.02 -3.02
CA ASP A 165 5.32 16.08 -3.91
C ASP A 165 6.56 15.61 -4.68
N PRO A 166 6.45 15.41 -6.02
CA PRO A 166 7.57 14.94 -6.84
C PRO A 166 8.84 15.80 -6.79
N GLY A 167 8.73 17.04 -6.29
CA GLY A 167 9.86 17.97 -6.21
C GLY A 167 10.77 17.75 -5.02
N VAL A 168 10.27 17.14 -3.95
CA VAL A 168 10.97 17.02 -2.66
C VAL A 168 11.01 15.60 -2.11
N HIS A 169 10.27 14.69 -2.72
CA HIS A 169 10.04 13.35 -2.17
C HIS A 169 11.33 12.55 -1.99
N ALA A 170 12.22 12.56 -2.98
CA ALA A 170 13.48 11.82 -2.91
C ALA A 170 14.35 12.26 -1.72
N GLU A 171 14.46 13.57 -1.48
CA GLU A 171 15.19 14.12 -0.34
C GLU A 171 14.51 13.80 1.01
N GLN A 172 13.18 13.85 1.05
CA GLN A 172 12.42 13.47 2.24
C GLN A 172 12.70 12.02 2.61
N VAL A 173 12.64 11.10 1.65
CA VAL A 173 12.93 9.67 1.88
C VAL A 173 14.36 9.45 2.37
N LEU A 174 15.36 10.11 1.76
CA LEU A 174 16.76 10.01 2.22
C LEU A 174 16.92 10.44 3.67
N GLY A 175 16.25 11.52 4.08
CA GLY A 175 16.25 11.96 5.48
C GLY A 175 15.59 10.95 6.43
N ASP A 176 14.52 10.29 5.99
CA ASP A 176 13.84 9.27 6.80
C ASP A 176 14.68 8.00 6.90
N VAL A 177 15.34 7.55 5.82
CA VAL A 177 16.27 6.40 5.84
C VAL A 177 17.42 6.64 6.80
N ALA A 178 18.03 7.82 6.79
CA ALA A 178 19.10 8.17 7.71
C ALA A 178 18.66 8.04 9.18
N ARG A 179 17.41 8.42 9.50
CA ARG A 179 16.83 8.27 10.85
C ARG A 179 16.58 6.81 11.22
N LEU A 180 16.20 5.94 10.29
CA LEU A 180 16.06 4.51 10.54
C LEU A 180 17.39 3.85 10.94
N GLY A 181 18.50 4.30 10.34
CA GLY A 181 19.83 3.78 10.66
C GLY A 181 20.40 4.26 12.01
N SER A 182 19.97 5.43 12.50
CA SER A 182 20.46 6.01 13.75
C SER A 182 19.69 5.57 15.02
N GLY A 183 18.59 4.84 14.86
CA GLY A 183 17.73 4.37 15.96
C GLY A 183 17.98 2.93 16.42
N GLN A 184 19.16 2.33 16.10
CA GLN A 184 19.55 0.98 16.54
C GLN A 184 20.52 1.04 17.70
#